data_7e77e654885264bbeb383167f1b1eaea
#
_entry.id   7e77e654885264bbeb383167f1b1eaea
#
_cell.length_a   1.000
_cell.length_b   1.000
_cell.length_c   1.000
_cell.angle_alpha   90.00
_cell.angle_beta   90.00
_cell.angle_gamma   90.00
#
_symmetry.space_group_name_H-M   'P 1'
#
loop_
_entity.id
_entity.type
_entity.pdbx_description
1 polymer ?
#
loop_
_entity_poly.entity_id
_entity_poly.type
_entity_poly.pdbx_seq_one_letter_code
_entity_poly.pdbx_strand_id
1 'polypeptide(L)'
;MLIPRRVKHRKQHHPDRGGKAKGGTAINFGEFAIQALEPAYVTNRQIESARIAMTRHIKRGGKVWISIYPDRPLTKKPAETRMGSGKGSPEWWVANVKPGRIMFELSGVAEPVAREAMRRAIHKLPMKCRFITLLLHA
;
A
#
# COMPACT_ATOMS: atom_id res chain seq x y z
N MET A 1 -0.15 -0.30 -14.09
CA MET A 1 0.06 -0.71 -12.70
C MET A 1 1.47 -0.45 -12.25
N LEU A 2 1.67 -0.21 -10.96
CA LEU A 2 2.98 0.08 -10.41
C LEU A 2 3.86 -1.17 -10.39
N ILE A 3 4.97 -1.13 -11.10
CA ILE A 3 6.01 -2.16 -11.05
C ILE A 3 7.37 -1.48 -11.20
N PRO A 4 8.46 -2.04 -10.62
CA PRO A 4 9.78 -1.46 -10.82
C PRO A 4 10.23 -1.63 -12.27
N ARG A 5 10.84 -0.59 -12.83
CA ARG A 5 11.41 -0.68 -14.18
C ARG A 5 12.61 -1.60 -14.24
N ARG A 6 13.38 -1.60 -13.18
CA ARG A 6 14.63 -2.37 -13.12
C ARG A 6 14.83 -2.89 -11.71
N VAL A 7 15.14 -4.16 -11.57
CA VAL A 7 15.44 -4.78 -10.29
C VAL A 7 16.77 -5.51 -10.37
N LYS A 8 17.50 -5.46 -9.27
CA LYS A 8 18.79 -6.16 -9.17
C LYS A 8 18.58 -7.68 -9.20
N HIS A 9 17.52 -8.15 -8.54
CA HIS A 9 17.14 -9.55 -8.50
C HIS A 9 15.63 -9.67 -8.74
N ARG A 10 15.25 -10.47 -9.74
CA ARG A 10 13.82 -10.70 -10.04
C ARG A 10 13.14 -11.58 -9.00
N LYS A 11 13.89 -12.46 -8.37
CA LYS A 11 13.41 -13.37 -7.34
C LYS A 11 14.15 -13.05 -6.05
N GLN A 12 13.42 -12.84 -4.98
CA GLN A 12 14.00 -12.45 -3.69
C GLN A 12 13.38 -13.31 -2.59
N HIS A 13 14.07 -13.37 -1.45
CA HIS A 13 13.49 -13.97 -0.27
C HIS A 13 12.31 -13.11 0.20
N HIS A 14 11.33 -13.75 0.85
CA HIS A 14 10.20 -13.01 1.39
C HIS A 14 10.71 -11.99 2.41
N PRO A 15 10.28 -10.71 2.31
CA PRO A 15 10.70 -9.71 3.28
C PRO A 15 10.13 -10.01 4.66
N ASP A 16 10.87 -9.60 5.68
CA ASP A 16 10.43 -9.72 7.07
C ASP A 16 9.27 -8.76 7.35
N ARG A 17 8.19 -9.28 7.92
CA ARG A 17 7.02 -8.48 8.30
C ARG A 17 7.03 -8.06 9.77
N GLY A 18 8.05 -8.48 10.53
CA GLY A 18 8.13 -8.15 11.94
C GLY A 18 8.54 -6.69 12.20
N GLY A 19 8.26 -6.22 13.40
CA GLY A 19 8.64 -4.88 13.84
C GLY A 19 7.68 -3.79 13.42
N LYS A 20 8.07 -2.55 13.72
CA LYS A 20 7.29 -1.35 13.37
C LYS A 20 8.00 -0.58 12.27
N ALA A 21 7.26 0.27 11.56
CA ALA A 21 7.85 1.14 10.56
C ALA A 21 8.82 2.13 11.19
N LYS A 22 10.00 2.27 10.59
CA LYS A 22 11.03 3.21 11.05
C LYS A 22 10.96 4.54 10.32
N GLY A 23 10.34 4.58 9.15
CA GLY A 23 10.14 5.78 8.37
C GLY A 23 8.76 5.79 7.76
N GLY A 24 8.36 6.92 7.17
CA GLY A 24 7.05 7.06 6.56
C GLY A 24 5.91 6.96 7.55
N THR A 25 6.11 7.45 8.78
CA THR A 25 5.13 7.38 9.86
C THR A 25 4.42 8.71 10.09
N ALA A 26 4.73 9.73 9.34
CA ALA A 26 4.13 11.06 9.47
C ALA A 26 3.52 11.49 8.14
N ILE A 27 2.49 12.34 8.22
CA ILE A 27 1.89 12.96 7.04
C ILE A 27 2.85 14.05 6.53
N ASN A 28 3.25 13.94 5.26
CA ASN A 28 4.22 14.86 4.67
C ASN A 28 3.61 15.81 3.64
N PHE A 29 2.64 15.35 2.87
CA PHE A 29 2.12 16.10 1.71
C PHE A 29 0.67 16.50 1.85
N GLY A 30 -0.15 15.68 2.50
CA GLY A 30 -1.58 15.89 2.60
C GLY A 30 -2.04 16.35 3.97
N GLU A 31 -3.34 16.40 4.14
CA GLU A 31 -3.97 16.74 5.42
C GLU A 31 -4.55 15.49 6.09
N PHE A 32 -4.83 14.46 5.30
CA PHE A 32 -5.45 13.21 5.73
C PHE A 32 -4.62 12.05 5.22
N ALA A 33 -4.64 10.94 5.95
CA ALA A 33 -3.85 9.78 5.55
C ALA A 33 -4.47 8.47 6.01
N ILE A 34 -4.04 7.39 5.38
CA ILE A 34 -4.31 6.02 5.80
C ILE A 34 -3.03 5.47 6.41
N GLN A 35 -3.12 5.05 7.66
CA GLN A 35 -2.00 4.46 8.39
C GLN A 35 -2.25 2.98 8.62
N ALA A 36 -1.24 2.15 8.38
CA ALA A 36 -1.31 0.72 8.63
C ALA A 36 -1.29 0.44 10.13
N LEU A 37 -2.14 -0.46 10.59
CA LEU A 37 -2.17 -0.93 11.98
C LEU A 37 -1.59 -2.34 12.10
N GLU A 38 -1.48 -3.07 11.00
CA GLU A 38 -0.98 -4.44 10.94
C GLU A 38 0.06 -4.56 9.83
N PRO A 39 1.01 -5.51 9.94
CA PRO A 39 1.94 -5.75 8.85
C PRO A 39 1.24 -6.49 7.71
N ALA A 40 1.62 -6.18 6.47
CA ALA A 40 1.09 -6.87 5.31
C ALA A 40 1.97 -6.66 4.09
N TYR A 41 1.83 -7.56 3.13
CA TYR A 41 2.33 -7.36 1.77
C TYR A 41 1.18 -6.79 0.94
N VAL A 42 1.31 -5.56 0.49
CA VAL A 42 0.28 -4.89 -0.31
C VAL A 42 0.67 -5.00 -1.77
N THR A 43 -0.15 -5.68 -2.57
CA THR A 43 0.15 -5.89 -3.98
C THR A 43 -0.08 -4.61 -4.79
N ASN A 44 0.56 -4.54 -5.95
CA ASN A 44 0.36 -3.42 -6.86
C ASN A 44 -1.11 -3.28 -7.29
N ARG A 45 -1.83 -4.40 -7.40
CA ARG A 45 -3.27 -4.38 -7.72
C ARG A 45 -4.09 -3.79 -6.59
N GLN A 46 -3.75 -4.11 -5.34
CA GLN A 46 -4.43 -3.54 -4.17
C GLN A 46 -4.18 -2.04 -4.06
N ILE A 47 -2.95 -1.60 -4.30
CA ILE A 47 -2.61 -0.17 -4.30
C ILE A 47 -3.43 0.56 -5.36
N GLU A 48 -3.49 0.02 -6.56
CA GLU A 48 -4.25 0.63 -7.65
C GLU A 48 -5.75 0.65 -7.36
N SER A 49 -6.29 -0.42 -6.81
CA SER A 49 -7.70 -0.48 -6.43
C SER A 49 -8.05 0.56 -5.37
N ALA A 50 -7.18 0.73 -4.37
CA ALA A 50 -7.39 1.73 -3.32
C ALA A 50 -7.36 3.14 -3.90
N ARG A 51 -6.39 3.43 -4.77
CA ARG A 51 -6.28 4.72 -5.43
C ARG A 51 -7.55 5.04 -6.24
N ILE A 52 -8.03 4.09 -7.01
CA ILE A 52 -9.24 4.26 -7.81
C ILE A 52 -10.45 4.50 -6.93
N ALA A 53 -10.59 3.77 -5.82
CA ALA A 53 -11.70 3.95 -4.90
C ALA A 53 -11.71 5.37 -4.31
N MET A 54 -10.55 5.89 -3.93
CA MET A 54 -10.45 7.26 -3.42
C MET A 54 -10.79 8.29 -4.50
N THR A 55 -10.19 8.17 -5.67
CA THR A 55 -10.37 9.17 -6.73
C THR A 55 -11.78 9.21 -7.26
N ARG A 56 -12.48 8.07 -7.29
CA ARG A 56 -13.89 8.04 -7.69
C ARG A 56 -14.78 8.80 -6.71
N HIS A 57 -14.47 8.71 -5.44
CA HIS A 57 -15.29 9.38 -4.43
C HIS A 57 -15.05 10.90 -4.40
N ILE A 58 -13.79 11.33 -4.47
CA ILE A 58 -13.46 12.75 -4.42
C ILE A 58 -13.62 13.42 -5.77
N LYS A 59 -13.76 12.63 -6.84
CA LYS A 59 -13.93 13.12 -8.23
C LYS A 59 -12.76 14.03 -8.62
N ARG A 60 -13.04 15.30 -8.97
CA ARG A 60 -12.02 16.24 -9.41
C ARG A 60 -11.47 17.12 -8.28
N GLY A 61 -12.06 17.04 -7.09
CA GLY A 61 -11.59 17.81 -5.95
C GLY A 61 -10.50 17.05 -5.21
N GLY A 62 -9.43 17.71 -4.89
CA GLY A 62 -8.39 17.12 -4.06
C GLY A 62 -7.27 16.44 -4.83
N LYS A 63 -6.28 16.02 -4.06
CA LYS A 63 -5.06 15.40 -4.58
C LYS A 63 -4.71 14.20 -3.72
N VAL A 64 -4.26 13.12 -4.35
CA VAL A 64 -3.89 11.86 -3.70
C VAL A 64 -2.40 11.62 -3.90
N TRP A 65 -1.72 11.25 -2.83
CA TRP A 65 -0.33 10.76 -2.89
C TRP A 65 -0.29 9.32 -2.45
N ILE A 66 0.51 8.52 -3.14
CA ILE A 66 0.79 7.14 -2.77
C ILE A 66 2.20 7.11 -2.19
N SER A 67 2.31 6.75 -0.91
CA SER A 67 3.58 6.81 -0.18
C SER A 67 4.28 5.46 -0.06
N ILE A 68 3.72 4.42 -0.66
CA ILE A 68 4.33 3.09 -0.71
C ILE A 68 4.53 2.67 -2.16
N TYR A 69 5.51 1.80 -2.39
CA TYR A 69 5.80 1.32 -3.74
C TYR A 69 6.02 -0.20 -3.73
N PRO A 70 5.40 -0.93 -4.66
CA PRO A 70 5.51 -2.39 -4.71
C PRO A 70 6.81 -2.81 -5.40
N ASP A 71 7.91 -2.79 -4.67
CA ASP A 71 9.25 -3.06 -5.19
C ASP A 71 9.76 -4.47 -4.88
N ARG A 72 8.98 -5.29 -4.18
CA ARG A 72 9.36 -6.66 -3.83
C ARG A 72 8.58 -7.66 -4.65
N PRO A 73 9.26 -8.61 -5.34
CA PRO A 73 8.56 -9.63 -6.10
C PRO A 73 8.12 -10.78 -5.19
N LEU A 74 6.91 -11.27 -5.41
CA LEU A 74 6.45 -12.54 -4.83
C LEU A 74 6.34 -13.57 -5.94
N THR A 75 6.77 -14.79 -5.65
CA THR A 75 6.73 -15.88 -6.59
C THR A 75 5.72 -16.93 -6.15
N LYS A 76 5.11 -17.59 -7.14
CA LYS A 76 4.19 -18.69 -6.89
C LYS A 76 4.55 -19.82 -7.84
N LYS A 77 4.73 -21.02 -7.30
CA LYS A 77 4.94 -22.18 -8.17
C LYS A 77 3.60 -22.62 -8.75
N PRO A 78 3.57 -22.99 -10.04
CA PRO A 78 2.39 -23.61 -10.60
C PRO A 78 1.99 -24.85 -9.80
N ALA A 79 0.71 -25.15 -9.75
CA ALA A 79 0.20 -26.32 -9.01
C ALA A 79 0.83 -27.63 -9.50
N GLU A 80 1.21 -27.70 -10.76
CA GLU A 80 1.80 -28.89 -11.40
C GLU A 80 3.32 -29.01 -11.18
N THR A 81 3.96 -27.99 -10.60
CA THR A 81 5.40 -28.00 -10.40
C THR A 81 5.76 -28.87 -9.21
N ARG A 82 6.70 -29.78 -9.41
CA ARG A 82 7.19 -30.64 -8.33
C ARG A 82 7.98 -29.81 -7.31
N MET A 83 7.89 -30.20 -6.04
CA MET A 83 8.66 -29.58 -4.98
C MET A 83 10.15 -29.75 -5.27
N GLY A 84 10.92 -28.68 -5.03
CA GLY A 84 12.37 -28.71 -5.23
C GLY A 84 12.86 -28.34 -6.61
N SER A 85 11.97 -28.08 -7.56
CA SER A 85 12.37 -27.71 -8.92
C SER A 85 12.74 -26.24 -9.10
N GLY A 86 13.04 -25.54 -7.99
CA GLY A 86 13.43 -24.14 -8.01
C GLY A 86 12.29 -23.20 -7.71
N LYS A 87 12.63 -21.91 -7.58
CA LYS A 87 11.66 -20.86 -7.29
C LYS A 87 10.88 -20.51 -8.54
N GLY A 88 9.55 -20.35 -8.39
CA GLY A 88 8.71 -19.97 -9.52
C GLY A 88 9.01 -18.58 -10.06
N SER A 89 8.38 -18.22 -11.18
CA SER A 89 8.48 -16.88 -11.74
C SER A 89 7.80 -15.86 -10.86
N PRO A 90 8.27 -14.59 -10.83
CA PRO A 90 7.55 -13.54 -10.13
C PRO A 90 6.14 -13.37 -10.70
N GLU A 91 5.11 -13.45 -9.85
CA GLU A 91 3.73 -13.29 -10.28
C GLU A 91 3.17 -11.91 -9.99
N TRP A 92 3.59 -11.32 -8.87
CA TRP A 92 3.15 -9.98 -8.54
C TRP A 92 4.18 -9.27 -7.68
N TRP A 93 4.03 -7.97 -7.64
CA TRP A 93 4.91 -7.09 -6.89
C TRP A 93 4.18 -6.56 -5.67
N VAL A 94 4.87 -6.46 -4.55
CA VAL A 94 4.28 -6.04 -3.29
C VAL A 94 5.14 -4.99 -2.60
N ALA A 95 4.46 -4.15 -1.80
CA ALA A 95 5.11 -3.28 -0.82
C ALA A 95 5.08 -3.98 0.52
N ASN A 96 6.22 -4.03 1.21
CA ASN A 96 6.29 -4.56 2.56
C ASN A 96 5.91 -3.45 3.54
N VAL A 97 4.68 -3.50 4.06
CA VAL A 97 4.14 -2.47 4.94
C VAL A 97 4.18 -2.96 6.37
N LYS A 98 4.79 -2.17 7.25
CA LYS A 98 4.85 -2.44 8.69
C LYS A 98 3.89 -1.52 9.44
N PRO A 99 3.44 -1.91 10.65
CA PRO A 99 2.54 -1.07 11.43
C PRO A 99 3.12 0.33 11.66
N GLY A 100 2.28 1.34 11.52
CA GLY A 100 2.66 2.75 11.65
C GLY A 100 2.94 3.44 10.33
N ARG A 101 3.10 2.71 9.24
CA ARG A 101 3.41 3.29 7.93
C ARG A 101 2.22 4.03 7.35
N ILE A 102 2.46 5.25 6.87
CA ILE A 102 1.50 6.00 6.06
C ILE A 102 1.56 5.47 4.64
N MET A 103 0.41 5.04 4.11
CA MET A 103 0.34 4.44 2.78
C MET A 103 -0.20 5.40 1.74
N PHE A 104 -1.22 6.17 2.09
CA PHE A 104 -1.86 7.13 1.18
C PHE A 104 -2.11 8.42 1.93
N GLU A 105 -2.01 9.53 1.19
CA GLU A 105 -2.33 10.85 1.72
C GLU A 105 -3.31 11.55 0.79
N LEU A 106 -4.11 12.44 1.35
CA LEU A 106 -5.17 13.14 0.61
C LEU A 106 -5.25 14.58 1.10
N SER A 107 -5.47 15.51 0.19
CA SER A 107 -5.70 16.91 0.54
C SER A 107 -6.70 17.56 -0.42
N GLY A 108 -7.14 18.77 -0.07
CA GLY A 108 -7.99 19.56 -0.93
C GLY A 108 -9.46 19.20 -0.89
N VAL A 109 -9.90 18.43 0.11
CA VAL A 109 -11.31 18.08 0.32
C VAL A 109 -11.66 18.25 1.79
N ALA A 110 -12.96 18.39 2.08
CA ALA A 110 -13.43 18.46 3.45
C ALA A 110 -13.26 17.12 4.16
N GLU A 111 -13.10 17.17 5.48
CA GLU A 111 -12.85 15.96 6.27
C GLU A 111 -13.91 14.87 6.09
N PRO A 112 -15.23 15.15 6.09
CA PRO A 112 -16.22 14.09 5.87
C PRO A 112 -16.05 13.38 4.51
N VAL A 113 -15.71 14.13 3.48
CA VAL A 113 -15.45 13.55 2.15
C VAL A 113 -14.18 12.69 2.18
N ALA A 114 -13.13 13.18 2.82
CA ALA A 114 -11.89 12.45 2.97
C ALA A 114 -12.08 11.15 3.75
N ARG A 115 -12.84 11.18 4.84
CA ARG A 115 -13.11 9.98 5.64
C ARG A 115 -13.80 8.90 4.81
N GLU A 116 -14.81 9.28 4.04
CA GLU A 116 -15.54 8.32 3.22
C GLU A 116 -14.66 7.78 2.08
N ALA A 117 -13.89 8.65 1.43
CA ALA A 117 -12.97 8.22 0.37
C ALA A 117 -11.96 7.20 0.90
N MET A 118 -11.37 7.50 2.05
CA MET A 118 -10.38 6.61 2.64
C MET A 118 -10.98 5.33 3.22
N ARG A 119 -12.21 5.39 3.73
CA ARG A 119 -12.92 4.19 4.15
C ARG A 119 -13.08 3.22 2.98
N ARG A 120 -13.46 3.74 1.83
CA ARG A 120 -13.59 2.92 0.62
C ARG A 120 -12.25 2.34 0.16
N ALA A 121 -11.19 3.12 0.27
CA ALA A 121 -9.85 2.66 -0.06
C ALA A 121 -9.37 1.56 0.90
N ILE A 122 -9.62 1.72 2.19
CA ILE A 122 -9.21 0.74 3.21
C ILE A 122 -9.83 -0.63 2.93
N HIS A 123 -11.06 -0.67 2.43
CA HIS A 123 -11.71 -1.93 2.07
C HIS A 123 -10.98 -2.70 0.95
N LYS A 124 -10.12 -2.04 0.20
CA LYS A 124 -9.31 -2.68 -0.85
C LYS A 124 -7.95 -3.16 -0.35
N LEU A 125 -7.60 -2.84 0.89
CA LEU A 125 -6.31 -3.20 1.47
C LEU A 125 -6.45 -4.48 2.32
N PRO A 126 -5.36 -5.28 2.42
CA PRO A 126 -5.43 -6.59 3.07
C PRO A 126 -5.27 -6.57 4.59
N MET A 127 -5.10 -5.41 5.21
CA MET A 127 -4.85 -5.31 6.64
C MET A 127 -5.72 -4.24 7.27
N LYS A 128 -5.72 -4.20 8.59
CA LYS A 128 -6.38 -3.13 9.34
C LYS A 128 -5.61 -1.83 9.17
N CYS A 129 -6.35 -0.77 8.90
CA CYS A 129 -5.83 0.57 8.72
C CYS A 129 -6.71 1.55 9.47
N ARG A 130 -6.18 2.75 9.69
CA ARG A 130 -6.98 3.82 10.27
C ARG A 130 -6.82 5.10 9.49
N PHE A 131 -7.86 5.91 9.53
CA PHE A 131 -7.83 7.28 9.02
C PHE A 131 -7.20 8.18 10.07
N ILE A 132 -6.25 9.00 9.64
CA ILE A 132 -5.63 9.99 10.52
C ILE A 132 -5.66 11.36 9.84
N THR A 133 -5.64 12.41 10.67
CA THR A 133 -5.56 13.79 10.19
C THR A 133 -4.27 14.42 10.69
N LEU A 134 -3.84 15.46 10.01
CA LEU A 134 -2.64 16.20 10.41
C LEU A 134 -2.79 16.79 11.82
N LEU A 135 -3.99 17.21 12.18
CA LEU A 135 -4.26 17.76 13.51
C LEU A 135 -4.07 16.74 14.62
N LEU A 136 -4.39 15.47 14.36
CA LEU A 136 -4.21 14.39 15.33
C LEU A 136 -2.73 13.98 15.45
N HIS A 137 -1.92 14.36 14.47
CA HIS A 137 -0.50 14.03 14.42
C HIS A 137 0.40 15.14 14.95
N ALA A 138 -0.14 16.33 15.05
CA ALA A 138 0.63 17.52 15.47
C ALA A 138 0.98 17.50 16.97
#